data_61df67188e681e9ab661cf8bf2948ca1
#
_entry.id   61df67188e681e9ab661cf8bf2948ca1
#
_cell.length_a   1.000
_cell.length_b   1.000
_cell.length_c   1.000
_cell.angle_alpha   90.00
_cell.angle_beta   90.00
_cell.angle_gamma   90.00
#
_symmetry.space_group_name_H-M   'P 1'
#
loop_
_entity.id
_entity.type
_entity.pdbx_description
1 polymer ?
#
loop_
_entity_poly.entity_id
_entity_poly.type
_entity_poly.pdbx_seq_one_letter_code
_entity_poly.pdbx_strand_id
1 'polypeptide(L)'
;MGNIKKKAKVWLCVAIILMLLSGMVSNYIQTDGGNVVMKELKLETDAEYSMSAYLFIPSSATDETPAPAIVTSHGYLNNKEMQDANYVELARRGFVVLAIDQPGHGNSDNITYTDSTNQLAANEVATSEA
;
A
#
# COMPACT_ATOMS: atom_id res chain seq x y z
N MET A 1 -15.35 42.85 -16.86
CA MET A 1 -14.62 41.61 -17.12
C MET A 1 -13.26 41.49 -16.40
N GLY A 2 -12.47 42.57 -16.19
CA GLY A 2 -11.15 42.50 -15.53
C GLY A 2 -11.18 42.03 -14.07
N ASN A 3 -12.19 42.40 -13.29
CA ASN A 3 -12.26 42.08 -11.86
C ASN A 3 -12.62 40.61 -11.58
N ILE A 4 -13.42 39.97 -12.45
CA ILE A 4 -13.77 38.55 -12.35
C ILE A 4 -12.54 37.68 -12.62
N LYS A 5 -11.74 38.02 -13.63
CA LYS A 5 -10.51 37.32 -13.97
C LYS A 5 -9.45 37.42 -12.85
N LYS A 6 -9.35 38.56 -12.17
CA LYS A 6 -8.46 38.73 -11.00
C LYS A 6 -8.92 37.86 -9.82
N LYS A 7 -10.21 37.85 -9.50
CA LYS A 7 -10.78 37.01 -8.44
C LYS A 7 -10.57 35.52 -8.75
N ALA A 8 -10.81 35.09 -9.99
CA ALA A 8 -10.57 33.68 -10.40
C ALA A 8 -9.11 33.27 -10.23
N LYS A 9 -8.13 34.10 -10.58
CA LYS A 9 -6.72 33.82 -10.36
C LYS A 9 -6.36 33.69 -8.87
N VAL A 10 -6.91 34.57 -8.01
CA VAL A 10 -6.68 34.48 -6.56
C VAL A 10 -7.24 33.18 -6.01
N TRP A 11 -8.47 32.82 -6.36
CA TRP A 11 -9.07 31.56 -5.91
C TRP A 11 -8.30 30.31 -6.42
N LEU A 12 -7.77 30.36 -7.64
CA LEU A 12 -6.91 29.30 -8.17
C LEU A 12 -5.62 29.17 -7.35
N CYS A 13 -4.96 30.30 -7.03
CA CYS A 13 -3.77 30.28 -6.17
C CYS A 13 -4.08 29.71 -4.77
N VAL A 14 -5.20 30.13 -4.17
CA VAL A 14 -5.64 29.60 -2.87
C VAL A 14 -5.89 28.09 -2.94
N ALA A 15 -6.57 27.62 -3.99
CA ALA A 15 -6.82 26.18 -4.17
C ALA A 15 -5.51 25.36 -4.31
N ILE A 16 -4.55 25.88 -5.09
CA ILE A 16 -3.22 25.23 -5.23
C ILE A 16 -2.48 25.19 -3.90
N ILE A 17 -2.48 26.29 -3.15
CA ILE A 17 -1.83 26.34 -1.84
C ILE A 17 -2.48 25.34 -0.87
N LEU A 18 -3.80 25.29 -0.83
CA LEU A 18 -4.53 24.34 0.03
C LEU A 18 -4.23 22.88 -0.37
N MET A 19 -4.15 22.60 -1.67
CA MET A 19 -3.79 21.26 -2.16
C MET A 19 -2.37 20.85 -1.74
N LEU A 20 -1.40 21.74 -1.85
CA LEU A 20 -0.03 21.47 -1.41
C LEU A 20 0.07 21.29 0.10
N LEU A 21 -0.60 22.15 0.88
CA LEU A 21 -0.65 22.03 2.34
C LEU A 21 -1.31 20.73 2.78
N SER A 22 -2.42 20.33 2.16
CA SER A 22 -3.09 19.06 2.50
C SER A 22 -2.22 17.86 2.19
N GLY A 23 -1.47 17.89 1.09
CA GLY A 23 -0.48 16.83 0.77
C GLY A 23 0.64 16.72 1.82
N MET A 24 1.16 17.86 2.28
CA MET A 24 2.18 17.89 3.34
C MET A 24 1.64 17.35 4.67
N VAL A 25 0.43 17.75 5.06
CA VAL A 25 -0.21 17.27 6.29
C VAL A 25 -0.50 15.77 6.19
N SER A 26 -1.01 15.30 5.05
CA SER A 26 -1.24 13.88 4.80
C SER A 26 0.05 13.07 4.94
N ASN A 27 1.12 13.50 4.30
CA ASN A 27 2.42 12.84 4.40
C ASN A 27 2.94 12.84 5.86
N TYR A 28 2.81 13.93 6.58
CA TYR A 28 3.20 14.02 7.98
C TYR A 28 2.44 13.01 8.86
N ILE A 29 1.14 12.86 8.65
CA ILE A 29 0.31 11.91 9.39
C ILE A 29 0.67 10.47 9.01
N GLN A 30 0.82 10.16 7.72
CA GLN A 30 1.11 8.81 7.23
C GLN A 30 2.51 8.32 7.61
N THR A 31 3.46 9.23 7.81
CA THR A 31 4.82 8.90 8.22
C THR A 31 5.08 9.08 9.71
N ASP A 32 4.04 9.35 10.50
CA ASP A 32 4.18 9.68 11.93
C ASP A 32 5.23 10.77 12.19
N GLY A 33 5.15 11.87 11.45
CA GLY A 33 6.12 12.93 11.55
C GLY A 33 7.53 12.58 11.05
N GLY A 34 7.67 11.52 10.25
CA GLY A 34 8.95 10.99 9.76
C GLY A 34 9.51 9.82 10.59
N ASN A 35 8.82 9.38 11.65
CA ASN A 35 9.21 8.22 12.45
C ASN A 35 8.92 6.88 11.77
N VAL A 36 8.09 6.87 10.72
CA VAL A 36 7.76 5.69 9.93
C VAL A 36 8.15 5.96 8.47
N VAL A 37 8.96 5.09 7.91
CA VAL A 37 9.31 5.09 6.48
C VAL A 37 8.37 4.15 5.76
N MET A 38 7.65 4.66 4.76
CA MET A 38 6.83 3.85 3.86
C MET A 38 7.59 3.62 2.54
N LYS A 39 7.66 2.36 2.11
CA LYS A 39 8.21 1.97 0.80
C LYS A 39 7.17 1.20 0.02
N GLU A 40 7.05 1.49 -1.27
CA GLU A 40 6.31 0.65 -2.20
C GLU A 40 7.24 -0.43 -2.75
N LEU A 41 6.78 -1.67 -2.73
CA LEU A 41 7.52 -2.83 -3.20
C LEU A 41 6.74 -3.55 -4.27
N LYS A 42 7.47 -4.17 -5.19
CA LYS A 42 6.98 -5.17 -6.12
C LYS A 42 7.66 -6.49 -5.76
N LEU A 43 6.86 -7.46 -5.33
CA LEU A 43 7.33 -8.77 -4.88
C LEU A 43 7.11 -9.77 -6.00
N GLU A 44 8.19 -10.27 -6.57
CA GLU A 44 8.11 -11.36 -7.55
C GLU A 44 7.87 -12.68 -6.82
N THR A 45 6.95 -13.47 -7.34
CA THR A 45 6.62 -14.79 -6.80
C THR A 45 7.19 -15.90 -7.68
N ASP A 46 7.35 -17.09 -7.12
CA ASP A 46 7.81 -18.27 -7.87
C ASP A 46 6.82 -18.69 -8.99
N ALA A 47 5.60 -18.22 -8.93
CA ALA A 47 4.54 -18.48 -9.91
C ALA A 47 4.49 -17.44 -11.07
N GLU A 48 5.58 -16.72 -11.31
CA GLU A 48 5.76 -15.75 -12.42
C GLU A 48 4.75 -14.59 -12.44
N TYR A 49 4.16 -14.25 -11.30
CA TYR A 49 3.38 -13.02 -11.13
C TYR A 49 3.97 -12.14 -10.04
N SER A 50 3.73 -10.85 -10.11
CA SER A 50 4.19 -9.93 -9.09
C SER A 50 3.06 -9.40 -8.23
N MET A 51 3.36 -9.22 -6.95
CA MET A 51 2.46 -8.63 -5.98
C MET A 51 2.95 -7.25 -5.59
N SER A 52 2.04 -6.29 -5.55
CA SER A 52 2.31 -4.96 -5.02
C SER A 52 2.15 -4.96 -3.50
N ALA A 53 3.05 -4.28 -2.81
CA ALA A 53 3.03 -4.19 -1.37
C ALA A 53 3.50 -2.82 -0.87
N TYR A 54 3.03 -2.43 0.31
CA TYR A 54 3.61 -1.36 1.10
C TYR A 54 4.37 -1.94 2.29
N LEU A 55 5.58 -1.43 2.50
CA LEU A 55 6.40 -1.76 3.66
C LEU A 55 6.54 -0.53 4.54
N PHE A 56 6.01 -0.62 5.77
CA PHE A 56 6.14 0.40 6.79
C PHE A 56 7.22 -0.01 7.78
N ILE A 57 8.25 0.83 7.93
CA ILE A 57 9.42 0.57 8.78
C ILE A 57 9.48 1.66 9.84
N PRO A 58 9.29 1.35 11.12
CA PRO A 58 9.53 2.32 12.19
C PRO A 58 11.02 2.67 12.28
N SER A 59 11.32 3.92 12.59
CA SER A 59 12.71 4.40 12.74
C SER A 59 13.49 3.69 13.86
N SER A 60 12.79 3.04 14.78
CA SER A 60 13.38 2.21 15.84
C SER A 60 13.85 0.84 15.36
N ALA A 61 13.43 0.40 14.17
CA ALA A 61 13.86 -0.87 13.57
C ALA A 61 15.15 -0.66 12.80
N THR A 62 16.24 -1.25 13.28
CA THR A 62 17.57 -1.22 12.64
C THR A 62 18.14 -2.63 12.57
N ASP A 63 19.28 -2.79 11.90
CA ASP A 63 19.98 -4.08 11.84
C ASP A 63 20.44 -4.54 13.24
N GLU A 64 20.77 -3.57 14.13
CA GLU A 64 21.16 -3.86 15.52
C GLU A 64 19.95 -4.10 16.45
N THR A 65 18.80 -3.50 16.12
CA THR A 65 17.55 -3.63 16.88
C THR A 65 16.42 -4.05 15.96
N PRO A 66 16.37 -5.34 15.55
CA PRO A 66 15.33 -5.84 14.66
C PRO A 66 13.96 -5.77 15.35
N ALA A 67 12.96 -5.31 14.61
CA ALA A 67 11.59 -5.24 15.08
C ALA A 67 10.77 -6.46 14.65
N PRO A 68 9.76 -6.85 15.42
CA PRO A 68 8.82 -7.88 14.98
C PRO A 68 8.07 -7.42 13.72
N ALA A 69 7.80 -8.35 12.81
CA ALA A 69 7.14 -8.07 11.54
C ALA A 69 5.71 -8.61 11.51
N ILE A 70 4.83 -7.89 10.84
CA ILE A 70 3.43 -8.25 10.61
C ILE A 70 3.18 -8.19 9.10
N VAL A 71 2.62 -9.26 8.54
CA VAL A 71 2.08 -9.26 7.18
C VAL A 71 0.56 -9.08 7.27
N THR A 72 0.04 -8.16 6.48
CA THR A 72 -1.39 -7.87 6.41
C THR A 72 -1.91 -8.08 5.00
N SER A 73 -3.14 -8.54 4.92
CA SER A 73 -3.85 -8.73 3.66
C SER A 73 -5.24 -8.11 3.77
N HIS A 74 -5.72 -7.56 2.67
CA HIS A 74 -7.04 -6.94 2.61
C HIS A 74 -8.15 -7.98 2.45
N GLY A 75 -9.41 -7.55 2.69
CA GLY A 75 -10.60 -8.36 2.46
C GLY A 75 -11.01 -8.40 0.97
N TYR A 76 -12.09 -9.15 0.70
CA TYR A 76 -12.66 -9.29 -0.64
C TYR A 76 -13.03 -7.94 -1.27
N LEU A 77 -12.72 -7.74 -2.55
CA LEU A 77 -12.92 -6.51 -3.32
C LEU A 77 -12.21 -5.26 -2.75
N ASN A 78 -11.20 -5.44 -1.94
CA ASN A 78 -10.36 -4.37 -1.38
C ASN A 78 -8.96 -4.38 -1.99
N ASN A 79 -8.12 -3.48 -1.51
CA ASN A 79 -6.70 -3.40 -1.80
C ASN A 79 -5.92 -2.98 -0.54
N LYS A 80 -4.60 -2.96 -0.62
CA LYS A 80 -3.72 -2.59 0.50
C LYS A 80 -3.95 -1.17 1.03
N GLU A 81 -4.52 -0.26 0.23
CA GLU A 81 -4.72 1.14 0.61
C GLU A 81 -5.91 1.34 1.56
N MET A 82 -6.84 0.38 1.60
CA MET A 82 -8.08 0.52 2.37
C MET A 82 -7.90 0.47 3.90
N GLN A 83 -6.72 0.09 4.38
CA GLN A 83 -6.43 -0.07 5.81
C GLN A 83 -5.14 0.64 6.24
N ASP A 84 -4.71 1.66 5.52
CA ASP A 84 -3.45 2.38 5.74
C ASP A 84 -3.30 2.94 7.16
N ALA A 85 -4.37 3.45 7.76
CA ALA A 85 -4.37 3.94 9.13
C ALA A 85 -3.95 2.86 10.14
N ASN A 86 -4.35 1.60 9.93
CA ASN A 86 -3.96 0.48 10.78
C ASN A 86 -2.46 0.17 10.63
N TYR A 87 -1.92 0.26 9.43
CA TYR A 87 -0.50 -0.03 9.17
C TYR A 87 0.41 1.00 9.84
N VAL A 88 0.07 2.28 9.73
CA VAL A 88 0.80 3.36 10.40
C VAL A 88 0.74 3.20 11.92
N GLU A 89 -0.42 2.86 12.47
CA GLU A 89 -0.58 2.67 13.92
C GLU A 89 0.21 1.45 14.44
N LEU A 90 0.29 0.37 13.68
CA LEU A 90 1.14 -0.77 14.02
C LEU A 90 2.63 -0.40 13.95
N ALA A 91 3.04 0.35 12.91
CA ALA A 91 4.41 0.80 12.78
C ALA A 91 4.82 1.77 13.90
N ARG A 92 3.92 2.66 14.35
CA ARG A 92 4.13 3.53 15.52
C ARG A 92 4.36 2.74 16.81
N ARG A 93 3.82 1.53 16.91
CA ARG A 93 4.03 0.62 18.04
C ARG A 93 5.29 -0.24 17.90
N GLY A 94 6.10 0.01 16.88
CA GLY A 94 7.39 -0.64 16.70
C GLY A 94 7.35 -1.93 15.86
N PHE A 95 6.28 -2.18 15.11
CA PHE A 95 6.22 -3.32 14.18
C PHE A 95 6.67 -2.89 12.78
N VAL A 96 7.43 -3.71 12.10
CA VAL A 96 7.56 -3.63 10.63
C VAL A 96 6.30 -4.22 10.02
N VAL A 97 5.63 -3.49 9.12
CA VAL A 97 4.36 -3.93 8.53
C VAL A 97 4.50 -4.07 7.03
N LEU A 98 4.19 -5.25 6.51
CA LEU A 98 4.07 -5.53 5.09
C LEU A 98 2.59 -5.67 4.73
N ALA A 99 2.05 -4.71 4.00
CA ALA A 99 0.68 -4.71 3.50
C ALA A 99 0.68 -5.09 2.02
N ILE A 100 0.04 -6.20 1.68
CA ILE A 100 0.06 -6.76 0.32
C ILE A 100 -1.28 -6.55 -0.40
N ASP A 101 -1.22 -6.31 -1.71
CA ASP A 101 -2.35 -6.56 -2.61
C ASP A 101 -2.36 -8.04 -2.98
N GLN A 102 -3.49 -8.71 -2.75
CA GLN A 102 -3.66 -10.09 -3.20
C GLN A 102 -3.65 -10.16 -4.74
N PRO A 103 -3.28 -11.29 -5.32
CA PRO A 103 -3.35 -11.49 -6.77
C PRO A 103 -4.74 -11.12 -7.33
N GLY A 104 -4.75 -10.40 -8.44
CA GLY A 104 -5.98 -9.89 -9.05
C GLY A 104 -6.62 -8.69 -8.36
N HIS A 105 -5.95 -8.09 -7.38
CA HIS A 105 -6.43 -6.91 -6.66
C HIS A 105 -5.39 -5.79 -6.66
N GLY A 106 -5.85 -4.54 -6.52
CA GLY A 106 -5.01 -3.36 -6.45
C GLY A 106 -4.03 -3.26 -7.62
N ASN A 107 -2.75 -3.17 -7.31
CA ASN A 107 -1.65 -3.06 -8.28
C ASN A 107 -0.89 -4.39 -8.49
N SER A 108 -1.38 -5.50 -7.94
CA SER A 108 -0.84 -6.83 -8.19
C SER A 108 -1.28 -7.37 -9.54
N ASP A 109 -0.47 -8.27 -10.12
CA ASP A 109 -0.81 -8.91 -11.38
C ASP A 109 -2.09 -9.74 -11.25
N ASN A 110 -2.84 -9.79 -12.34
CA ASN A 110 -4.07 -10.56 -12.41
C ASN A 110 -3.75 -12.01 -12.78
N ILE A 111 -3.99 -12.93 -11.85
CA ILE A 111 -3.91 -14.35 -12.15
C ILE A 111 -5.19 -14.74 -12.87
N THR A 112 -5.12 -14.87 -14.19
CA THR A 112 -6.20 -15.50 -14.95
C THR A 112 -6.16 -17.00 -14.69
N TYR A 113 -7.27 -17.57 -14.23
CA TYR A 113 -7.46 -19.02 -14.03
C TYR A 113 -7.29 -19.87 -15.30
N THR A 114 -6.90 -19.25 -16.41
CA THR A 114 -6.59 -19.89 -17.70
C THR A 114 -5.13 -20.27 -17.83
N ASP A 115 -4.29 -19.93 -16.86
CA ASP A 115 -2.89 -20.36 -16.86
C ASP A 115 -2.82 -21.87 -16.50
N SER A 116 -2.25 -22.65 -17.38
CA SER A 116 -2.17 -24.12 -17.27
C SER A 116 -1.48 -24.60 -15.98
N THR A 117 -0.60 -23.79 -15.39
CA THR A 117 0.07 -24.03 -14.12
C THR A 117 -0.88 -23.92 -12.92
N ASN A 118 -1.82 -22.97 -12.95
CA ASN A 118 -2.81 -22.81 -11.90
C ASN A 118 -3.90 -23.89 -11.95
N GLN A 119 -4.21 -24.43 -13.14
CA GLN A 119 -5.09 -25.56 -13.30
C GLN A 119 -4.46 -26.87 -12.76
N LEU A 120 -3.16 -27.05 -12.90
CA LEU A 120 -2.44 -28.19 -12.36
C LEU A 120 -2.45 -28.15 -10.83
N ALA A 121 -2.17 -27.01 -10.21
CA ALA A 121 -2.21 -26.86 -8.75
C ALA A 121 -3.63 -27.07 -8.17
N ALA A 122 -4.67 -26.55 -8.83
CA ALA A 122 -6.05 -26.77 -8.44
C ALA A 122 -6.47 -28.26 -8.57
N ASN A 123 -5.99 -28.95 -9.60
CA ASN A 123 -6.25 -30.38 -9.81
C ASN A 123 -5.47 -31.27 -8.81
N GLU A 124 -4.26 -30.89 -8.42
CA GLU A 124 -3.50 -31.60 -7.38
C GLU A 124 -4.17 -31.52 -6.01
N VAL A 125 -4.69 -30.36 -5.63
CA VAL A 125 -5.45 -30.20 -4.39
C VAL A 125 -6.72 -31.03 -4.42
N ALA A 126 -7.48 -31.00 -5.51
CA ALA A 126 -8.72 -31.78 -5.66
C ALA A 126 -8.49 -33.29 -5.63
N THR A 127 -7.34 -33.79 -6.11
CA THR A 127 -6.99 -35.22 -6.08
C THR A 127 -6.40 -35.68 -4.76
N SER A 128 -5.91 -34.77 -3.91
CA SER A 128 -5.39 -35.12 -2.58
C SER A 128 -6.48 -35.26 -1.52
N GLU A 129 -7.70 -34.79 -1.80
CA GLU A 129 -8.88 -34.88 -0.90
C GLU A 129 -9.86 -36.03 -1.26
N ALA A 130 -9.56 -36.81 -2.29
CA ALA A 130 -10.36 -37.97 -2.73
C ALA A 130 -9.70 -39.28 -2.36
#